data_33ec8ac62816757bbd618bdf26c11536
#
_entry.id   33ec8ac62816757bbd618bdf26c11536
#
_cell.length_a   1.000
_cell.length_b   1.000
_cell.length_c   1.000
_cell.angle_alpha   90.00
_cell.angle_beta   90.00
_cell.angle_gamma   90.00
#
_symmetry.space_group_name_H-M   'P 1'
#
loop_
_entity.id
_entity.type
_entity.pdbx_description
1 polymer ?
#
loop_
_entity_poly.entity_id
_entity_poly.type
_entity_poly.pdbx_seq_one_letter_code
_entity_poly.pdbx_strand_id
1 'polypeptide(L)'
;ATVLDKKEQAKKVLEDYDTLTKGVQEDLGKKDAGKSAAVLWVTNNQVFMVSDNRSSGTVLYQDLGLQVPKLVEEISKNATADWNQVSLEKLAELDADHIFLVNSDESAPLFQEAIWKNLPAVKNNQVHTYDKKSSWLYNGPIANTQIVEDVKKALLN
;
A
#
# COMPACT_ATOMS: atom_id res chain seq x y z
N ALA A 1 8.00 29.76 23.30
CA ALA A 1 8.35 28.42 23.79
C ALA A 1 7.56 27.34 23.08
N THR A 2 6.22 27.44 23.04
CA THR A 2 5.35 26.40 22.41
C THR A 2 5.58 26.26 20.91
N VAL A 3 5.89 27.33 20.18
CA VAL A 3 6.11 27.28 18.72
C VAL A 3 7.43 26.57 18.39
N LEU A 4 8.47 26.82 19.18
CA LEU A 4 9.75 26.09 19.00
C LEU A 4 9.65 24.63 19.32
N ASP A 5 8.93 24.28 20.39
CA ASP A 5 8.74 22.88 20.78
C ASP A 5 7.97 22.11 19.71
N LYS A 6 6.95 22.71 19.10
CA LYS A 6 6.19 22.09 18.01
C LYS A 6 7.04 21.89 16.76
N LYS A 7 7.90 22.85 16.42
CA LYS A 7 8.81 22.73 15.27
C LYS A 7 9.84 21.63 15.50
N GLU A 8 10.37 21.51 16.71
CA GLU A 8 11.32 20.46 17.06
C GLU A 8 10.66 19.10 17.05
N GLN A 9 9.42 18.99 17.55
CA GLN A 9 8.65 17.74 17.51
C GLN A 9 8.38 17.32 16.07
N ALA A 10 7.96 18.24 15.20
CA ALA A 10 7.72 17.97 13.80
C ALA A 10 8.98 17.50 13.09
N LYS A 11 10.10 18.16 13.35
CA LYS A 11 11.41 17.78 12.80
C LYS A 11 11.81 16.38 13.24
N LYS A 12 11.61 16.06 14.52
CA LYS A 12 11.93 14.75 15.06
C LYS A 12 11.07 13.66 14.43
N VAL A 13 9.78 13.90 14.23
CA VAL A 13 8.87 12.96 13.58
C VAL A 13 9.35 12.65 12.16
N LEU A 14 9.75 13.68 11.40
CA LEU A 14 10.27 13.49 10.04
C LEU A 14 11.59 12.73 10.04
N GLU A 15 12.50 13.05 10.96
CA GLU A 15 13.78 12.33 11.08
C GLU A 15 13.59 10.88 11.47
N ASP A 16 12.69 10.59 12.41
CA ASP A 16 12.37 9.23 12.84
C ASP A 16 11.75 8.44 11.70
N TYR A 17 10.87 9.06 10.92
CA TYR A 17 10.28 8.46 9.74
C TYR A 17 11.34 8.12 8.69
N ASP A 18 12.24 9.05 8.39
CA ASP A 18 13.33 8.82 7.43
C ASP A 18 14.25 7.69 7.87
N THR A 19 14.58 7.63 9.15
CA THR A 19 15.41 6.56 9.70
C THR A 19 14.71 5.20 9.58
N LEU A 20 13.43 5.15 9.91
CA LEU A 20 12.62 3.94 9.81
C LEU A 20 12.53 3.46 8.35
N THR A 21 12.20 4.37 7.42
CA THR A 21 12.04 4.01 6.00
C THR A 21 13.34 3.53 5.38
N LYS A 22 14.46 4.16 5.69
CA LYS A 22 15.78 3.72 5.21
C LYS A 22 16.11 2.31 5.69
N GLY A 23 15.86 2.03 6.97
CA GLY A 23 16.10 0.70 7.54
C GLY A 23 15.24 -0.36 6.88
N VAL A 24 13.96 -0.10 6.70
CA VAL A 24 13.04 -1.03 6.05
C VAL A 24 13.40 -1.21 4.57
N GLN A 25 13.72 -0.13 3.88
CA GLN A 25 14.14 -0.19 2.47
C GLN A 25 15.38 -1.07 2.29
N GLU A 26 16.38 -0.91 3.14
CA GLU A 26 17.60 -1.73 3.10
C GLU A 26 17.29 -3.21 3.35
N ASP A 27 16.47 -3.50 4.36
CA ASP A 27 16.09 -4.87 4.69
C ASP A 27 15.25 -5.52 3.58
N LEU A 28 14.35 -4.78 2.96
CA LEU A 28 13.60 -5.25 1.79
C LEU A 28 14.54 -5.55 0.62
N GLY A 29 15.54 -4.70 0.40
CA GLY A 29 16.55 -4.93 -0.64
C GLY A 29 17.35 -6.20 -0.44
N LYS A 30 17.53 -6.64 0.79
CA LYS A 30 18.24 -7.88 1.11
C LYS A 30 17.35 -9.12 1.00
N LYS A 31 16.08 -9.00 1.39
CA LYS A 31 15.17 -10.15 1.50
C LYS A 31 14.23 -10.29 0.30
N ASP A 32 13.68 -9.19 -0.18
CA ASP A 32 12.63 -9.16 -1.21
C ASP A 32 12.97 -8.21 -2.37
N ALA A 33 14.24 -8.17 -2.76
CA ALA A 33 14.70 -7.28 -3.85
C ALA A 33 13.87 -7.48 -5.12
N GLY A 34 13.39 -6.37 -5.70
CA GLY A 34 12.64 -6.39 -6.95
C GLY A 34 11.21 -6.86 -6.84
N LYS A 35 10.70 -7.08 -5.65
CA LYS A 35 9.30 -7.47 -5.47
C LYS A 35 8.35 -6.30 -5.70
N SER A 36 7.21 -6.60 -6.30
CA SER A 36 6.16 -5.63 -6.58
C SER A 36 5.02 -5.75 -5.58
N ALA A 37 4.30 -4.66 -5.39
CA ALA A 37 3.17 -4.62 -4.49
C ALA A 37 2.10 -3.66 -5.01
N ALA A 38 0.84 -3.94 -4.67
CA ALA A 38 -0.27 -3.05 -4.95
C ALA A 38 -1.09 -2.87 -3.68
N VAL A 39 -1.77 -1.73 -3.56
CA VAL A 39 -2.68 -1.45 -2.46
C VAL A 39 -4.08 -1.39 -3.02
N LEU A 40 -4.96 -2.23 -2.49
CA LEU A 40 -6.36 -2.30 -2.88
C LEU A 40 -7.25 -1.96 -1.70
N TRP A 41 -8.36 -1.32 -1.99
CA TRP A 41 -9.43 -1.06 -1.02
C TRP A 41 -10.72 -1.64 -1.56
N VAL A 42 -11.36 -2.52 -0.80
CA VAL A 42 -12.64 -3.13 -1.16
C VAL A 42 -13.73 -2.58 -0.25
N THR A 43 -14.75 -1.99 -0.86
CA THR A 43 -15.94 -1.47 -0.18
C THR A 43 -17.14 -1.59 -1.12
N ASN A 44 -18.30 -1.98 -0.58
CA ASN A 44 -19.54 -2.16 -1.37
C ASN A 44 -19.34 -3.03 -2.62
N ASN A 45 -18.61 -4.12 -2.47
CA ASN A 45 -18.28 -5.04 -3.57
C ASN A 45 -17.58 -4.37 -4.76
N GLN A 46 -16.83 -3.30 -4.50
CA GLN A 46 -16.06 -2.56 -5.52
C GLN A 46 -14.60 -2.53 -5.09
N VAL A 47 -13.70 -2.53 -6.07
CA VAL A 47 -12.25 -2.48 -5.83
C VAL A 47 -11.71 -1.12 -6.25
N PHE A 48 -10.94 -0.52 -5.35
CA PHE A 48 -10.18 0.70 -5.63
C PHE A 48 -8.69 0.42 -5.48
N MET A 49 -7.89 1.04 -6.33
CA MET A 49 -6.43 0.88 -6.34
C MET A 49 -5.78 2.23 -6.11
N VAL A 50 -4.76 2.26 -5.24
CA VAL A 50 -4.05 3.51 -4.96
C VAL A 50 -3.15 3.89 -6.14
N SER A 51 -3.06 5.20 -6.41
CA SER A 51 -2.12 5.74 -7.41
C SER A 51 -0.68 5.62 -6.93
N ASP A 52 0.27 5.48 -7.85
CA ASP A 52 1.67 5.22 -7.52
C ASP A 52 2.39 6.40 -6.84
N ASN A 53 1.87 7.60 -6.97
CA ASN A 53 2.48 8.83 -6.43
C ASN A 53 1.60 9.57 -5.43
N ARG A 54 0.60 8.90 -4.85
CA ARG A 54 -0.36 9.50 -3.92
C ARG A 54 -0.59 8.57 -2.73
N SER A 55 -0.90 9.18 -1.57
CA SER A 55 -1.30 8.45 -0.36
C SER A 55 -0.32 7.32 -0.01
N SER A 56 -0.81 6.13 0.31
CA SER A 56 0.03 4.96 0.61
C SER A 56 0.91 4.53 -0.56
N GLY A 57 0.56 4.90 -1.79
CA GLY A 57 1.42 4.63 -2.96
C GLY A 57 2.76 5.37 -2.87
N THR A 58 2.75 6.62 -2.40
CA THR A 58 3.99 7.36 -2.18
C THR A 58 4.89 6.63 -1.20
N VAL A 59 4.33 6.15 -0.09
CA VAL A 59 5.10 5.40 0.93
C VAL A 59 5.65 4.11 0.35
N LEU A 60 4.82 3.34 -0.30
CA LEU A 60 5.17 2.00 -0.78
C LEU A 60 6.23 2.05 -1.88
N TYR A 61 6.05 2.93 -2.85
CA TYR A 61 6.90 2.95 -4.05
C TYR A 61 8.05 3.93 -3.96
N GLN A 62 7.80 5.15 -3.49
CA GLN A 62 8.85 6.17 -3.43
C GLN A 62 9.71 6.03 -2.18
N ASP A 63 9.10 5.85 -1.02
CA ASP A 63 9.84 5.80 0.24
C ASP A 63 10.46 4.42 0.51
N LEU A 64 9.74 3.33 0.21
CA LEU A 64 10.22 1.97 0.46
C LEU A 64 10.84 1.28 -0.76
N GLY A 65 10.60 1.79 -1.95
CA GLY A 65 11.24 1.30 -3.17
C GLY A 65 10.68 0.01 -3.72
N LEU A 66 9.47 -0.39 -3.36
CA LEU A 66 8.82 -1.55 -3.98
C LEU A 66 8.50 -1.25 -5.44
N GLN A 67 8.48 -2.30 -6.27
CA GLN A 67 8.19 -2.15 -7.69
C GLN A 67 6.72 -1.83 -7.93
N VAL A 68 6.46 -0.94 -8.90
CA VAL A 68 5.11 -0.57 -9.30
C VAL A 68 4.61 -1.58 -10.33
N PRO A 69 3.51 -2.31 -10.07
CA PRO A 69 2.93 -3.17 -11.09
C PRO A 69 2.47 -2.39 -12.30
N LYS A 70 2.51 -3.01 -13.47
CA LYS A 70 2.15 -2.37 -14.73
C LYS A 70 0.73 -1.78 -14.70
N LEU A 71 -0.22 -2.50 -14.11
CA LEU A 71 -1.60 -2.02 -14.00
C LEU A 71 -1.69 -0.75 -13.14
N VAL A 72 -0.95 -0.70 -12.04
CA VAL A 72 -0.91 0.50 -11.17
C VAL A 72 -0.33 1.68 -11.95
N GLU A 73 0.73 1.45 -12.71
CA GLU A 73 1.35 2.48 -13.54
C GLU A 73 0.36 3.02 -14.58
N GLU A 74 -0.37 2.15 -15.27
CA GLU A 74 -1.38 2.54 -16.26
C GLU A 74 -2.49 3.41 -15.63
N ILE A 75 -3.02 2.97 -14.50
CA ILE A 75 -4.10 3.68 -13.81
C ILE A 75 -3.62 5.02 -13.31
N SER A 76 -2.38 5.09 -12.85
CA SER A 76 -1.80 6.30 -12.27
C SER A 76 -1.54 7.40 -13.29
N LYS A 77 -1.33 7.07 -14.55
CA LYS A 77 -1.00 8.05 -15.60
C LYS A 77 -1.99 9.19 -15.72
N ASN A 78 -3.27 8.89 -15.60
CA ASN A 78 -4.34 9.88 -15.73
C ASN A 78 -5.11 10.10 -14.44
N ALA A 79 -4.58 9.61 -13.32
CA ALA A 79 -5.28 9.68 -12.04
C ALA A 79 -5.25 11.08 -11.46
N THR A 80 -6.42 11.54 -11.02
CA THR A 80 -6.58 12.81 -10.30
C THR A 80 -6.96 12.57 -8.84
N ALA A 81 -7.10 11.31 -8.44
CA ALA A 81 -7.50 10.89 -7.11
C ALA A 81 -6.49 9.91 -6.51
N ASP A 82 -6.46 9.82 -5.18
CA ASP A 82 -5.62 8.85 -4.48
C ASP A 82 -6.05 7.41 -4.79
N TRP A 83 -7.36 7.17 -4.81
CA TRP A 83 -7.96 5.86 -5.03
C TRP A 83 -8.78 5.87 -6.32
N ASN A 84 -8.53 4.86 -7.16
CA ASN A 84 -9.17 4.75 -8.48
C ASN A 84 -9.93 3.44 -8.58
N GLN A 85 -11.20 3.51 -8.95
CA GLN A 85 -12.02 2.32 -9.12
C GLN A 85 -11.51 1.46 -10.27
N VAL A 86 -11.45 0.15 -10.05
CA VAL A 86 -10.98 -0.83 -11.04
C VAL A 86 -12.05 -1.90 -11.22
N SER A 87 -12.41 -2.21 -12.46
CA SER A 87 -13.33 -3.33 -12.74
C SER A 87 -12.63 -4.66 -12.44
N LEU A 88 -13.41 -5.72 -12.21
CA LEU A 88 -12.85 -7.04 -12.00
C LEU A 88 -12.07 -7.53 -13.22
N GLU A 89 -12.56 -7.26 -14.43
CA GLU A 89 -11.86 -7.63 -15.66
C GLU A 89 -10.48 -6.96 -15.73
N LYS A 90 -10.42 -5.70 -15.36
CA LYS A 90 -9.14 -4.97 -15.35
C LYS A 90 -8.23 -5.46 -14.24
N LEU A 91 -8.80 -5.77 -13.07
CA LEU A 91 -8.06 -6.31 -11.93
C LEU A 91 -7.35 -7.63 -12.28
N ALA A 92 -7.93 -8.42 -13.20
CA ALA A 92 -7.31 -9.67 -13.66
C ALA A 92 -5.90 -9.46 -14.23
N GLU A 93 -5.58 -8.24 -14.68
CA GLU A 93 -4.26 -7.89 -15.20
C GLU A 93 -3.23 -7.56 -14.11
N LEU A 94 -3.65 -7.55 -12.84
CA LEU A 94 -2.74 -7.21 -11.74
C LEU A 94 -1.74 -8.35 -11.50
N ASP A 95 -0.49 -8.11 -11.84
CA ASP A 95 0.62 -9.00 -11.60
C ASP A 95 1.52 -8.38 -10.53
N ALA A 96 1.16 -8.58 -9.28
CA ALA A 96 1.89 -8.08 -8.13
C ALA A 96 2.31 -9.26 -7.24
N ASP A 97 3.49 -9.18 -6.66
CA ASP A 97 3.97 -10.20 -5.72
C ASP A 97 3.21 -10.12 -4.39
N HIS A 98 2.87 -8.92 -3.96
CA HIS A 98 2.13 -8.69 -2.72
C HIS A 98 0.95 -7.77 -2.96
N ILE A 99 -0.14 -8.02 -2.25
CA ILE A 99 -1.31 -7.13 -2.20
C ILE A 99 -1.52 -6.71 -0.75
N PHE A 100 -1.56 -5.41 -0.52
CA PHE A 100 -2.00 -4.83 0.76
C PHE A 100 -3.47 -4.46 0.59
N LEU A 101 -4.33 -5.20 1.26
CA LEU A 101 -5.78 -5.08 1.06
C LEU A 101 -6.44 -4.43 2.28
N VAL A 102 -7.05 -3.26 2.07
CA VAL A 102 -7.95 -2.69 3.06
C VAL A 102 -9.34 -3.22 2.77
N ASN A 103 -9.86 -4.04 3.67
CA ASN A 103 -11.13 -4.72 3.44
C ASN A 103 -12.24 -4.10 4.32
N SER A 104 -13.07 -3.28 3.70
CA SER A 104 -14.24 -2.69 4.33
C SER A 104 -15.54 -3.45 4.05
N ASP A 105 -15.44 -4.60 3.35
CA ASP A 105 -16.59 -5.43 2.97
C ASP A 105 -16.16 -6.90 2.94
N GLU A 106 -16.09 -7.51 4.12
CA GLU A 106 -15.57 -8.89 4.28
C GLU A 106 -16.39 -9.93 3.52
N SER A 107 -17.68 -9.68 3.34
CA SER A 107 -18.59 -10.59 2.65
C SER A 107 -18.76 -10.27 1.16
N ALA A 108 -17.94 -9.39 0.59
CA ALA A 108 -18.05 -9.00 -0.80
C ALA A 108 -17.99 -10.22 -1.73
N PRO A 109 -18.98 -10.39 -2.62
CA PRO A 109 -18.99 -11.53 -3.55
C PRO A 109 -17.75 -11.62 -4.44
N LEU A 110 -17.07 -10.51 -4.70
CA LEU A 110 -15.88 -10.50 -5.56
C LEU A 110 -14.79 -11.44 -5.06
N PHE A 111 -14.67 -11.68 -3.74
CA PHE A 111 -13.65 -12.57 -3.19
C PHE A 111 -13.89 -14.04 -3.56
N GLN A 112 -15.09 -14.39 -3.99
CA GLN A 112 -15.42 -15.75 -4.46
C GLN A 112 -15.27 -15.89 -5.97
N GLU A 113 -15.04 -14.80 -6.69
CA GLU A 113 -14.88 -14.81 -8.14
C GLU A 113 -13.54 -15.44 -8.54
N ALA A 114 -13.54 -16.17 -9.66
CA ALA A 114 -12.33 -16.78 -10.20
C ALA A 114 -11.23 -15.75 -10.49
N ILE A 115 -11.61 -14.56 -10.96
CA ILE A 115 -10.67 -13.47 -11.25
C ILE A 115 -9.85 -13.12 -10.00
N TRP A 116 -10.52 -12.98 -8.85
CA TRP A 116 -9.82 -12.69 -7.59
C TRP A 116 -8.92 -13.86 -7.18
N LYS A 117 -9.47 -15.06 -7.18
CA LYS A 117 -8.74 -16.26 -6.74
C LYS A 117 -7.52 -16.57 -7.59
N ASN A 118 -7.54 -16.17 -8.86
CA ASN A 118 -6.44 -16.43 -9.80
C ASN A 118 -5.36 -15.36 -9.81
N LEU A 119 -5.50 -14.27 -9.05
CA LEU A 119 -4.43 -13.28 -8.92
C LEU A 119 -3.18 -13.94 -8.32
N PRO A 120 -1.99 -13.65 -8.85
CA PRO A 120 -0.75 -14.29 -8.34
C PRO A 120 -0.56 -14.14 -6.85
N ALA A 121 -0.78 -12.95 -6.29
CA ALA A 121 -0.63 -12.74 -4.85
C ALA A 121 -1.65 -13.53 -4.03
N VAL A 122 -2.86 -13.71 -4.54
CA VAL A 122 -3.89 -14.51 -3.87
C VAL A 122 -3.49 -15.99 -3.88
N LYS A 123 -3.08 -16.51 -5.03
CA LYS A 123 -2.62 -17.90 -5.17
C LYS A 123 -1.42 -18.20 -4.27
N ASN A 124 -0.51 -17.25 -4.14
CA ASN A 124 0.72 -17.41 -3.38
C ASN A 124 0.54 -17.04 -1.91
N ASN A 125 -0.67 -16.76 -1.48
CA ASN A 125 -1.00 -16.37 -0.11
C ASN A 125 -0.20 -15.14 0.35
N GLN A 126 -0.06 -14.17 -0.53
CA GLN A 126 0.65 -12.91 -0.28
C GLN A 126 -0.29 -11.71 -0.27
N VAL A 127 -1.50 -11.90 0.25
CA VAL A 127 -2.46 -10.82 0.50
C VAL A 127 -2.42 -10.50 1.99
N HIS A 128 -2.07 -9.25 2.30
CA HIS A 128 -1.98 -8.75 3.67
C HIS A 128 -3.19 -7.86 3.91
N THR A 129 -4.06 -8.27 4.83
CA THR A 129 -5.38 -7.66 5.00
C THR A 129 -5.45 -6.76 6.22
N TYR A 130 -6.06 -5.59 6.06
CA TYR A 130 -6.26 -4.57 7.07
C TYR A 130 -7.73 -4.14 7.07
N ASP A 131 -8.22 -3.66 8.20
CA ASP A 131 -9.60 -3.19 8.28
C ASP A 131 -9.72 -1.72 7.86
N LYS A 132 -10.96 -1.21 7.81
CA LYS A 132 -11.26 0.16 7.39
C LYS A 132 -10.70 1.23 8.33
N LYS A 133 -10.27 0.86 9.53
CA LYS A 133 -9.67 1.78 10.50
C LYS A 133 -8.16 1.90 10.34
N SER A 134 -7.58 1.12 9.44
CA SER A 134 -6.13 1.13 9.23
C SER A 134 -5.63 2.44 8.64
N SER A 135 -4.36 2.69 8.83
CA SER A 135 -3.70 3.90 8.33
C SER A 135 -3.58 3.95 6.81
N TRP A 136 -3.81 2.84 6.13
CA TRP A 136 -3.65 2.73 4.67
C TRP A 136 -4.58 3.66 3.87
N LEU A 137 -5.70 4.06 4.45
CA LEU A 137 -6.65 4.99 3.81
C LEU A 137 -6.35 6.46 4.11
N TYR A 138 -5.36 6.75 4.93
CA TYR A 138 -5.09 8.10 5.42
C TYR A 138 -3.73 8.60 5.00
N ASN A 139 -3.54 9.91 5.10
CA ASN A 139 -2.31 10.61 4.78
C ASN A 139 -1.71 11.24 6.04
N GLY A 140 -0.45 11.63 5.96
CA GLY A 140 0.24 12.34 7.02
C GLY A 140 1.28 11.48 7.72
N PRO A 141 2.15 12.11 8.56
CA PRO A 141 3.31 11.42 9.14
C PRO A 141 2.97 10.22 10.02
N ILE A 142 1.90 10.31 10.81
CA ILE A 142 1.49 9.21 11.70
C ILE A 142 1.00 8.03 10.86
N ALA A 143 0.13 8.30 9.87
CA ALA A 143 -0.38 7.26 8.97
C ALA A 143 0.75 6.62 8.17
N ASN A 144 1.66 7.42 7.63
CA ASN A 144 2.80 6.94 6.85
C ASN A 144 3.72 6.05 7.68
N THR A 145 3.99 6.43 8.92
CA THR A 145 4.80 5.61 9.85
C THR A 145 4.13 4.25 10.09
N GLN A 146 2.83 4.24 10.32
CA GLN A 146 2.09 3.00 10.55
C GLN A 146 2.11 2.10 9.31
N ILE A 147 1.98 2.69 8.12
CA ILE A 147 2.07 1.94 6.86
C ILE A 147 3.44 1.26 6.74
N VAL A 148 4.52 1.97 7.02
CA VAL A 148 5.87 1.40 6.98
C VAL A 148 6.00 0.25 7.99
N GLU A 149 5.48 0.40 9.20
CA GLU A 149 5.48 -0.65 10.21
C GLU A 149 4.68 -1.88 9.75
N ASP A 150 3.54 -1.66 9.11
CA ASP A 150 2.71 -2.74 8.58
C ASP A 150 3.45 -3.52 7.47
N VAL A 151 4.13 -2.81 6.57
CA VAL A 151 4.95 -3.44 5.51
C VAL A 151 6.09 -4.24 6.14
N LYS A 152 6.75 -3.69 7.13
CA LYS A 152 7.82 -4.39 7.86
C LYS A 152 7.33 -5.71 8.44
N LYS A 153 6.18 -5.69 9.13
CA LYS A 153 5.59 -6.90 9.69
C LYS A 153 5.20 -7.91 8.62
N ALA A 154 4.63 -7.44 7.52
CA ALA A 154 4.14 -8.31 6.46
C ALA A 154 5.27 -8.97 5.67
N LEU A 155 6.35 -8.25 5.38
CA LEU A 155 7.40 -8.72 4.46
C LEU A 155 8.70 -9.15 5.14
N LEU A 156 9.00 -8.66 6.33
CA LEU A 156 10.28 -8.90 7.00
C LEU A 156 10.20 -9.82 8.22
N ASN A 157 9.00 -10.12 8.68
CA ASN A 157 8.84 -10.99 9.87
C ASN A 157 8.44 -12.42 9.50
#